data_b8e0bb0cedcc2bfccd52b24e78974054
#
_entry.id   b8e0bb0cedcc2bfccd52b24e78974054
#
_cell.length_a   1.000
_cell.length_b   1.000
_cell.length_c   1.000
_cell.angle_alpha   90.00
_cell.angle_beta   90.00
_cell.angle_gamma   90.00
#
_symmetry.space_group_name_H-M   'P 1'
#
loop_
_entity.id
_entity.type
_entity.pdbx_description
1 polymer ?
#
loop_
_entity_poly.entity_id
_entity_poly.type
_entity_poly.pdbx_seq_one_letter_code
_entity_poly.pdbx_strand_id
1 'polypeptide(L)'
;MTRTGLSSIVLISVLLLGACGAENEELQQWMDQQRREVKPNITPLQPPKKFDPEPYAQAQGVEPFSNQKLTVALKQEARQPNSLLAAELNRRKEPLEAYPLDSMAMVGSVARQGQPFALLRVDNLLYQVKVGDYLGQNYGRITRIAETEIALREIVQDAAGEWIERPAALQLQERVR
;
A
#
# COMPACT_ATOMS: atom_id res chain seq x y z
N MET A 1 36.33 84.55 -28.24
CA MET A 1 34.94 84.25 -27.86
C MET A 1 34.62 82.74 -27.72
N THR A 2 35.61 81.84 -27.67
CA THR A 2 35.37 80.35 -27.61
C THR A 2 35.56 79.72 -26.25
N ARG A 3 36.18 80.38 -25.31
CA ARG A 3 36.46 79.80 -23.95
C ARG A 3 35.26 79.83 -22.99
N THR A 4 34.42 80.85 -23.13
CA THR A 4 33.21 80.97 -22.27
C THR A 4 32.11 80.01 -22.62
N GLY A 5 31.97 79.60 -23.90
CA GLY A 5 31.00 78.64 -24.34
C GLY A 5 31.29 77.19 -23.85
N LEU A 6 32.58 76.85 -23.86
CA LEU A 6 32.99 75.50 -23.40
C LEU A 6 32.79 75.31 -21.91
N SER A 7 33.08 76.38 -21.11
CA SER A 7 32.87 76.33 -19.63
C SER A 7 31.40 76.25 -19.27
N SER A 8 30.50 76.87 -20.07
CA SER A 8 29.05 76.80 -19.80
C SER A 8 28.47 75.46 -20.15
N ILE A 9 28.97 74.75 -21.17
CA ILE A 9 28.54 73.37 -21.54
C ILE A 9 28.99 72.39 -20.50
N VAL A 10 30.20 72.49 -19.96
CA VAL A 10 30.70 71.65 -18.90
C VAL A 10 29.89 71.82 -17.62
N LEU A 11 29.52 73.02 -17.25
CA LEU A 11 28.69 73.30 -16.07
C LEU A 11 27.28 72.68 -16.16
N ILE A 12 26.66 72.78 -17.33
CA ILE A 12 25.34 72.19 -17.60
C ILE A 12 25.40 70.67 -17.61
N SER A 13 26.49 70.06 -18.10
CA SER A 13 26.70 68.66 -18.10
C SER A 13 26.86 68.07 -16.67
N VAL A 14 27.53 68.76 -15.78
CA VAL A 14 27.69 68.38 -14.37
C VAL A 14 26.36 68.48 -13.60
N LEU A 15 25.52 69.48 -13.91
CA LEU A 15 24.20 69.63 -13.31
C LEU A 15 23.22 68.49 -13.71
N LEU A 16 23.34 67.97 -14.93
CA LEU A 16 22.48 66.89 -15.42
C LEU A 16 22.85 65.49 -14.81
N LEU A 17 24.08 65.30 -14.40
CA LEU A 17 24.50 64.05 -13.75
C LEU A 17 24.01 63.92 -12.28
N GLY A 18 23.65 65.03 -11.64
CA GLY A 18 23.14 64.99 -10.25
C GLY A 18 21.67 64.59 -10.09
N ALA A 19 20.89 64.54 -11.20
CA ALA A 19 19.45 64.30 -11.11
C ALA A 19 19.03 62.85 -11.03
N CYS A 20 19.93 61.87 -11.21
CA CYS A 20 19.58 60.44 -11.20
C CYS A 20 19.64 59.80 -9.80
N GLY A 21 19.97 60.52 -8.75
CA GLY A 21 20.10 59.94 -7.40
C GLY A 21 18.82 59.93 -6.54
N ALA A 22 17.85 60.77 -6.89
CA ALA A 22 16.71 61.03 -5.98
C ALA A 22 15.61 59.93 -5.99
N GLU A 23 15.46 59.19 -7.08
CA GLU A 23 14.40 58.18 -7.18
C GLU A 23 14.65 56.93 -6.30
N ASN A 24 15.90 56.67 -5.97
CA ASN A 24 16.22 55.49 -5.15
C ASN A 24 16.09 55.76 -3.65
N GLU A 25 16.15 56.98 -3.20
CA GLU A 25 16.04 57.34 -1.78
C GLU A 25 14.61 57.16 -1.25
N GLU A 26 13.62 57.51 -2.06
CA GLU A 26 12.21 57.34 -1.70
C GLU A 26 11.85 55.88 -1.57
N LEU A 27 12.34 55.05 -2.49
CA LEU A 27 12.12 53.61 -2.45
C LEU A 27 12.84 52.95 -1.24
N GLN A 28 14.03 53.37 -0.92
CA GLN A 28 14.77 52.90 0.26
C GLN A 28 14.04 53.28 1.56
N GLN A 29 13.57 54.54 1.66
CA GLN A 29 12.81 55.00 2.82
C GLN A 29 11.51 54.25 2.96
N TRP A 30 10.80 53.96 1.86
CA TRP A 30 9.59 53.15 1.89
C TRP A 30 9.87 51.71 2.32
N MET A 31 10.93 51.08 1.81
CA MET A 31 11.34 49.72 2.23
C MET A 31 11.71 49.68 3.70
N ASP A 32 12.43 50.65 4.21
CA ASP A 32 12.80 50.73 5.61
C ASP A 32 11.60 50.99 6.53
N GLN A 33 10.62 51.76 6.04
CA GLN A 33 9.36 51.95 6.75
C GLN A 33 8.57 50.63 6.79
N GLN A 34 8.45 49.93 5.67
CA GLN A 34 7.78 48.62 5.64
C GLN A 34 8.46 47.60 6.55
N ARG A 35 9.78 47.57 6.61
CA ARG A 35 10.52 46.69 7.54
C ARG A 35 10.26 47.02 9.00
N ARG A 36 10.02 48.29 9.33
CA ARG A 36 9.68 48.68 10.71
C ARG A 36 8.24 48.40 11.07
N GLU A 37 7.33 48.50 10.13
CA GLU A 37 5.90 48.28 10.33
C GLU A 37 5.56 46.78 10.33
N VAL A 38 6.19 46.00 9.48
CA VAL A 38 6.04 44.52 9.47
C VAL A 38 6.86 43.90 10.60
N LYS A 39 6.31 43.87 11.77
CA LYS A 39 6.85 43.03 12.85
C LYS A 39 6.56 41.55 12.50
N PRO A 40 7.57 40.74 12.22
CA PRO A 40 7.31 39.31 11.99
C PRO A 40 6.65 38.73 13.23
N ASN A 41 5.39 38.31 13.10
CA ASN A 41 4.71 37.57 14.18
C ASN A 41 5.24 36.13 14.17
N ILE A 42 6.48 35.99 14.64
CA ILE A 42 7.13 34.69 14.80
C ILE A 42 6.60 34.10 16.12
N THR A 43 5.71 33.12 16.02
CA THR A 43 5.33 32.33 17.19
C THR A 43 6.59 31.67 17.75
N PRO A 44 6.97 31.91 19.01
CA PRO A 44 8.14 31.25 19.59
C PRO A 44 7.98 29.75 19.47
N LEU A 45 8.99 29.08 18.91
CA LEU A 45 9.03 27.62 18.89
C LEU A 45 9.00 27.12 20.33
N GLN A 46 8.09 26.20 20.62
CA GLN A 46 8.08 25.54 21.91
C GLN A 46 9.43 24.86 22.14
N PRO A 47 10.02 24.99 23.35
CA PRO A 47 11.25 24.27 23.65
C PRO A 47 11.07 22.78 23.38
N PRO A 48 12.07 22.09 22.82
CA PRO A 48 11.98 20.67 22.56
C PRO A 48 11.66 19.93 23.85
N LYS A 49 10.71 18.97 23.77
CA LYS A 49 10.40 18.11 24.92
C LYS A 49 11.68 17.43 25.37
N LYS A 50 11.99 17.54 26.65
CA LYS A 50 13.11 16.86 27.23
C LYS A 50 12.91 15.36 27.05
N PHE A 51 13.81 14.71 26.34
CA PHE A 51 13.78 13.25 26.18
C PHE A 51 14.40 12.66 27.47
N ASP A 52 13.58 11.97 28.24
CA ASP A 52 14.08 11.13 29.35
C ASP A 52 14.19 9.71 28.78
N PRO A 53 15.41 9.19 28.56
CA PRO A 53 15.61 7.84 28.05
C PRO A 53 15.09 6.82 29.05
N GLU A 54 14.20 5.95 28.63
CA GLU A 54 13.74 4.84 29.45
C GLU A 54 14.89 3.82 29.60
N PRO A 55 15.23 3.40 30.82
CA PRO A 55 16.33 2.47 31.04
C PRO A 55 15.99 1.12 30.42
N TYR A 56 16.90 0.58 29.60
CA TYR A 56 16.76 -0.74 29.01
C TYR A 56 16.84 -1.83 30.09
N ALA A 57 15.66 -2.30 30.53
CA ALA A 57 15.55 -3.26 31.63
C ALA A 57 15.98 -4.71 31.26
N GLN A 58 16.14 -5.01 29.95
CA GLN A 58 16.42 -6.36 29.46
C GLN A 58 17.89 -6.56 29.01
N ALA A 59 18.84 -5.76 29.53
CA ALA A 59 20.27 -5.89 29.18
C ALA A 59 20.85 -7.29 29.46
N GLN A 60 20.25 -8.03 30.40
CA GLN A 60 20.64 -9.39 30.79
C GLN A 60 19.76 -10.47 30.08
N GLY A 61 18.79 -10.06 29.29
CA GLY A 61 17.92 -10.97 28.56
C GLY A 61 18.61 -11.58 27.34
N VAL A 62 18.02 -12.68 26.82
CA VAL A 62 18.48 -13.28 25.55
C VAL A 62 18.32 -12.25 24.43
N GLU A 63 19.39 -12.01 23.66
CA GLU A 63 19.38 -11.07 22.53
C GLU A 63 18.18 -11.29 21.62
N PRO A 64 17.52 -10.21 21.15
CA PRO A 64 16.31 -10.32 20.30
C PRO A 64 16.52 -11.14 19.03
N PHE A 65 17.72 -11.09 18.45
CA PHE A 65 18.09 -11.78 17.20
C PHE A 65 18.96 -13.02 17.43
N SER A 66 19.01 -13.55 18.66
CA SER A 66 19.81 -14.75 18.94
C SER A 66 19.20 -15.98 18.24
N ASN A 67 20.06 -16.89 17.79
CA ASN A 67 19.65 -18.16 17.21
C ASN A 67 18.80 -19.03 18.19
N GLN A 68 18.95 -18.83 19.50
CA GLN A 68 18.15 -19.48 20.51
C GLN A 68 16.68 -19.03 20.45
N LYS A 69 16.43 -17.71 20.35
CA LYS A 69 15.06 -17.19 20.22
C LYS A 69 14.42 -17.67 18.91
N LEU A 70 15.18 -17.63 17.81
CA LEU A 70 14.70 -18.12 16.52
C LEU A 70 14.32 -19.61 16.60
N THR A 71 15.19 -20.44 17.18
CA THR A 71 14.92 -21.87 17.33
C THR A 71 13.68 -22.15 18.22
N VAL A 72 13.49 -21.37 19.28
CA VAL A 72 12.31 -21.48 20.14
C VAL A 72 11.05 -21.03 19.41
N ALA A 73 11.11 -19.90 18.67
CA ALA A 73 9.99 -19.41 17.88
C ALA A 73 9.57 -20.44 16.81
N LEU A 74 10.51 -20.94 16.02
CA LEU A 74 10.24 -21.98 15.01
C LEU A 74 9.67 -23.27 15.62
N LYS A 75 10.13 -23.68 16.80
CA LYS A 75 9.55 -24.84 17.51
C LYS A 75 8.16 -24.56 18.05
N GLN A 76 7.86 -23.32 18.45
CA GLN A 76 6.51 -22.95 18.88
C GLN A 76 5.54 -22.90 17.72
N GLU A 77 5.95 -22.31 16.57
CA GLU A 77 5.16 -22.33 15.35
C GLU A 77 4.89 -23.75 14.84
N ALA A 78 5.91 -24.60 14.84
CA ALA A 78 5.74 -26.02 14.48
C ALA A 78 4.85 -26.80 15.45
N ARG A 79 4.67 -26.34 16.69
CA ARG A 79 3.80 -26.96 17.70
C ARG A 79 2.38 -26.41 17.73
N GLN A 80 2.13 -25.25 17.13
CA GLN A 80 0.77 -24.80 16.85
C GLN A 80 0.35 -25.41 15.51
N PRO A 81 -0.36 -26.56 15.49
CA PRO A 81 -1.01 -26.98 14.26
C PRO A 81 -1.97 -25.84 13.93
N ASN A 82 -1.71 -25.16 12.83
CA ASN A 82 -2.63 -24.16 12.32
C ASN A 82 -3.99 -24.87 12.25
N SER A 83 -4.93 -24.47 13.08
CA SER A 83 -6.20 -25.19 13.25
C SER A 83 -6.96 -25.29 11.92
N LEU A 84 -6.70 -24.35 11.00
CA LEU A 84 -7.24 -24.31 9.65
C LEU A 84 -6.73 -25.49 8.81
N LEU A 85 -5.43 -25.71 8.80
CA LEU A 85 -4.82 -26.77 7.99
C LEU A 85 -4.99 -28.16 8.60
N ALA A 86 -5.01 -28.29 9.94
CA ALA A 86 -5.14 -29.57 10.62
C ALA A 86 -6.47 -30.27 10.28
N ALA A 87 -7.55 -29.51 10.12
CA ALA A 87 -8.84 -30.05 9.71
C ALA A 87 -8.81 -30.57 8.27
N GLU A 88 -8.09 -29.88 7.38
CA GLU A 88 -8.01 -30.22 5.95
C GLU A 88 -7.05 -31.40 5.69
N LEU A 89 -5.95 -31.50 6.44
CA LEU A 89 -4.99 -32.61 6.31
C LEU A 89 -5.57 -33.98 6.71
N ASN A 90 -6.53 -33.98 7.63
CA ASN A 90 -7.17 -35.22 8.10
C ASN A 90 -8.35 -35.65 7.22
N ARG A 91 -8.74 -34.86 6.23
CA ARG A 91 -9.84 -35.15 5.33
C ARG A 91 -9.38 -35.95 4.10
N ARG A 92 -10.25 -36.79 3.59
CA ARG A 92 -10.02 -37.39 2.28
C ARG A 92 -10.17 -36.33 1.18
N LYS A 93 -9.15 -36.21 0.35
CA LYS A 93 -9.18 -35.29 -0.78
C LYS A 93 -10.18 -35.72 -1.85
N GLU A 94 -10.84 -34.75 -2.45
CA GLU A 94 -11.73 -34.95 -3.58
C GLU A 94 -10.96 -34.94 -4.91
N PRO A 95 -11.48 -35.57 -5.98
CA PRO A 95 -10.77 -35.68 -7.27
C PRO A 95 -10.38 -34.33 -7.87
N LEU A 96 -11.18 -33.29 -7.67
CA LEU A 96 -10.95 -31.95 -8.23
C LEU A 96 -9.89 -31.14 -7.47
N GLU A 97 -9.46 -31.59 -6.31
CA GLU A 97 -8.33 -30.99 -5.59
C GLU A 97 -6.96 -31.37 -6.19
N ALA A 98 -6.92 -32.32 -7.12
CA ALA A 98 -5.68 -32.65 -7.83
C ALA A 98 -5.30 -31.61 -8.89
N TYR A 99 -6.24 -30.81 -9.34
CA TYR A 99 -6.07 -29.84 -10.44
C TYR A 99 -5.94 -28.42 -9.87
N PRO A 100 -5.08 -27.56 -10.47
CA PRO A 100 -5.06 -26.15 -10.10
C PRO A 100 -6.35 -25.46 -10.53
N LEU A 101 -6.77 -24.45 -9.75
CA LEU A 101 -8.02 -23.72 -10.02
C LEU A 101 -8.05 -23.08 -11.41
N ASP A 102 -6.90 -22.61 -11.89
CA ASP A 102 -6.72 -21.97 -13.20
C ASP A 102 -6.94 -22.93 -14.39
N SER A 103 -6.85 -24.24 -14.17
CA SER A 103 -7.15 -25.25 -15.19
C SER A 103 -8.63 -25.62 -15.28
N MET A 104 -9.46 -25.04 -14.41
CA MET A 104 -10.89 -25.28 -14.34
C MET A 104 -11.67 -24.13 -14.97
N ALA A 105 -12.71 -24.46 -15.70
CA ALA A 105 -13.60 -23.47 -16.29
C ALA A 105 -15.04 -23.76 -15.89
N MET A 106 -15.71 -22.76 -15.30
CA MET A 106 -17.16 -22.84 -15.13
C MET A 106 -17.83 -22.68 -16.50
N VAL A 107 -18.64 -23.66 -16.90
CA VAL A 107 -19.31 -23.67 -18.18
C VAL A 107 -20.83 -23.50 -18.07
N GLY A 108 -21.37 -23.54 -16.88
CA GLY A 108 -22.79 -23.31 -16.60
C GLY A 108 -23.17 -23.58 -15.17
N SER A 109 -24.40 -23.28 -14.83
CA SER A 109 -25.05 -23.62 -13.57
C SER A 109 -26.38 -24.30 -13.82
N VAL A 110 -26.81 -25.18 -12.90
CA VAL A 110 -28.06 -25.91 -12.94
C VAL A 110 -28.69 -25.94 -11.55
N ALA A 111 -29.95 -25.57 -11.47
CA ALA A 111 -30.72 -25.75 -10.25
C ALA A 111 -31.50 -27.07 -10.28
N ARG A 112 -31.29 -27.93 -9.30
CA ARG A 112 -32.02 -29.19 -9.15
C ARG A 112 -32.59 -29.29 -7.74
N GLN A 113 -33.93 -29.46 -7.66
CA GLN A 113 -34.65 -29.55 -6.39
C GLN A 113 -34.36 -28.35 -5.43
N GLY A 114 -34.19 -27.15 -5.98
CA GLY A 114 -33.89 -25.94 -5.22
C GLY A 114 -32.42 -25.78 -4.80
N GLN A 115 -31.56 -26.75 -5.14
CA GLN A 115 -30.12 -26.66 -4.86
C GLN A 115 -29.35 -26.23 -6.11
N PRO A 116 -28.47 -25.24 -6.02
CA PRO A 116 -27.60 -24.84 -7.12
C PRO A 116 -26.42 -25.80 -7.26
N PHE A 117 -26.17 -26.20 -8.50
CA PHE A 117 -24.98 -26.92 -8.92
C PHE A 117 -24.25 -26.13 -9.99
N ALA A 118 -22.95 -26.23 -10.02
CA ALA A 118 -22.15 -25.69 -11.12
C ALA A 118 -21.59 -26.82 -11.97
N LEU A 119 -21.43 -26.54 -13.25
CA LEU A 119 -20.77 -27.41 -14.21
C LEU A 119 -19.37 -26.86 -14.48
N LEU A 120 -18.37 -27.66 -14.14
CA LEU A 120 -16.97 -27.35 -14.34
C LEU A 120 -16.40 -28.24 -15.44
N ARG A 121 -15.69 -27.63 -16.37
CA ARG A 121 -14.85 -28.33 -17.33
C ARG A 121 -13.41 -28.32 -16.82
N VAL A 122 -12.84 -29.50 -16.67
CA VAL A 122 -11.42 -29.72 -16.33
C VAL A 122 -10.87 -30.64 -17.41
N ASP A 123 -9.86 -30.20 -18.12
CA ASP A 123 -9.40 -30.82 -19.36
C ASP A 123 -10.55 -30.99 -20.35
N ASN A 124 -10.92 -32.22 -20.69
CA ASN A 124 -12.06 -32.53 -21.59
C ASN A 124 -13.24 -33.18 -20.85
N LEU A 125 -13.20 -33.20 -19.52
CA LEU A 125 -14.24 -33.82 -18.69
C LEU A 125 -15.13 -32.75 -18.06
N LEU A 126 -16.41 -33.10 -17.90
CA LEU A 126 -17.39 -32.25 -17.25
C LEU A 126 -17.71 -32.80 -15.85
N TYR A 127 -17.58 -31.96 -14.86
CA TYR A 127 -17.87 -32.27 -13.46
C TYR A 127 -19.03 -31.42 -12.97
N GLN A 128 -19.89 -32.04 -12.17
CA GLN A 128 -20.94 -31.31 -11.47
C GLN A 128 -20.53 -31.17 -10.01
N VAL A 129 -20.58 -29.93 -9.50
CA VAL A 129 -20.18 -29.60 -8.11
C VAL A 129 -21.29 -28.82 -7.40
N LYS A 130 -21.31 -28.90 -6.08
CA LYS A 130 -22.29 -28.25 -5.22
C LYS A 130 -21.58 -27.44 -4.10
N VAL A 131 -22.33 -26.64 -3.40
CA VAL A 131 -21.83 -25.94 -2.21
C VAL A 131 -21.33 -26.94 -1.18
N GLY A 132 -20.13 -26.72 -0.67
CA GLY A 132 -19.43 -27.56 0.27
C GLY A 132 -18.37 -28.49 -0.34
N ASP A 133 -18.41 -28.75 -1.66
CA ASP A 133 -17.39 -29.52 -2.37
C ASP A 133 -16.07 -28.75 -2.46
N TYR A 134 -14.98 -29.45 -2.73
CA TYR A 134 -13.64 -28.91 -2.75
C TYR A 134 -13.04 -28.86 -4.16
N LEU A 135 -12.39 -27.77 -4.48
CA LEU A 135 -11.75 -27.49 -5.76
C LEU A 135 -10.35 -26.93 -5.58
N GLY A 136 -9.45 -27.29 -6.47
CA GLY A 136 -8.12 -26.69 -6.51
C GLY A 136 -7.17 -27.22 -5.44
N GLN A 137 -5.89 -26.96 -5.66
CA GLN A 137 -4.79 -27.48 -4.83
C GLN A 137 -4.69 -26.80 -3.45
N ASN A 138 -5.34 -25.65 -3.30
CA ASN A 138 -5.29 -24.82 -2.09
C ASN A 138 -6.49 -25.04 -1.15
N TYR A 139 -7.02 -26.23 -1.07
CA TYR A 139 -8.17 -26.57 -0.21
C TYR A 139 -9.39 -25.65 -0.44
N GLY A 140 -9.64 -25.30 -1.71
CA GLY A 140 -10.71 -24.39 -2.09
C GLY A 140 -12.09 -24.97 -1.85
N ARG A 141 -12.79 -24.56 -0.79
CA ARG A 141 -14.14 -25.01 -0.47
C ARG A 141 -15.18 -24.08 -1.10
N ILE A 142 -16.13 -24.65 -1.84
CA ILE A 142 -17.23 -23.88 -2.45
C ILE A 142 -18.14 -23.35 -1.34
N THR A 143 -18.27 -22.04 -1.26
CA THR A 143 -19.14 -21.34 -0.29
C THR A 143 -20.47 -20.93 -0.89
N ARG A 144 -20.48 -20.58 -2.19
CA ARG A 144 -21.68 -20.14 -2.91
C ARG A 144 -21.55 -20.45 -4.39
N ILE A 145 -22.68 -20.84 -5.00
CA ILE A 145 -22.81 -20.97 -6.46
C ILE A 145 -23.88 -19.99 -6.90
N ALA A 146 -23.49 -19.06 -7.81
CA ALA A 146 -24.36 -18.16 -8.50
C ALA A 146 -24.49 -18.59 -9.98
N GLU A 147 -25.29 -17.91 -10.74
CA GLU A 147 -25.52 -18.23 -12.14
C GLU A 147 -24.26 -18.07 -12.99
N THR A 148 -23.44 -17.07 -12.68
CA THR A 148 -22.24 -16.68 -13.45
C THR A 148 -20.92 -16.87 -12.69
N GLU A 149 -20.96 -17.27 -11.43
CA GLU A 149 -19.75 -17.43 -10.62
C GLU A 149 -19.90 -18.52 -9.55
N ILE A 150 -18.76 -19.11 -9.20
CA ILE A 150 -18.60 -19.96 -8.03
C ILE A 150 -17.68 -19.22 -7.06
N ALA A 151 -18.16 -18.90 -5.86
CA ALA A 151 -17.35 -18.34 -4.80
C ALA A 151 -16.76 -19.48 -3.95
N LEU A 152 -15.47 -19.40 -3.67
CA LEU A 152 -14.77 -20.36 -2.84
C LEU A 152 -13.91 -19.65 -1.79
N ARG A 153 -13.51 -20.43 -0.81
CA ARG A 153 -12.55 -20.06 0.22
C ARG A 153 -11.35 -21.00 0.09
N GLU A 154 -10.20 -20.43 -0.20
CA GLU A 154 -8.92 -21.14 -0.25
C GLU A 154 -8.15 -20.96 1.04
N ILE A 155 -7.29 -21.93 1.37
CA ILE A 155 -6.29 -21.82 2.42
C ILE A 155 -4.93 -21.73 1.75
N VAL A 156 -4.27 -20.58 1.91
CA VAL A 156 -2.96 -20.29 1.29
C VAL A 156 -1.98 -19.81 2.34
N GLN A 157 -0.70 -19.99 2.06
CA GLN A 157 0.35 -19.46 2.90
C GLN A 157 0.67 -18.02 2.46
N ASP A 158 0.71 -17.08 3.41
CA ASP A 158 1.09 -15.71 3.15
C ASP A 158 2.62 -15.54 3.06
N ALA A 159 3.09 -14.30 2.85
CA ALA A 159 4.51 -13.99 2.76
C ALA A 159 5.28 -14.21 4.08
N ALA A 160 4.59 -14.24 5.21
CA ALA A 160 5.17 -14.55 6.52
C ALA A 160 5.21 -16.04 6.83
N GLY A 161 4.61 -16.87 5.95
CA GLY A 161 4.51 -18.31 6.14
C GLY A 161 3.29 -18.75 6.96
N GLU A 162 2.37 -17.83 7.27
CA GLU A 162 1.14 -18.14 7.98
C GLU A 162 0.03 -18.63 7.04
N TRP A 163 -0.73 -19.62 7.50
CA TRP A 163 -1.87 -20.11 6.74
C TRP A 163 -3.09 -19.23 6.96
N ILE A 164 -3.55 -18.61 5.88
CA ILE A 164 -4.68 -17.69 5.90
C ILE A 164 -5.80 -18.15 4.97
N GLU A 165 -7.02 -17.75 5.27
CA GLU A 165 -8.15 -17.94 4.38
C GLU A 165 -8.20 -16.78 3.36
N ARG A 166 -8.31 -17.13 2.08
CA ARG A 166 -8.43 -16.18 0.99
C ARG A 166 -9.70 -16.47 0.17
N PRO A 167 -10.54 -15.46 -0.12
CA PRO A 167 -11.63 -15.62 -1.06
C PRO A 167 -11.08 -15.79 -2.47
N ALA A 168 -11.67 -16.71 -3.23
CA ALA A 168 -11.42 -16.91 -4.65
C ALA A 168 -12.76 -17.11 -5.39
N ALA A 169 -12.78 -16.92 -6.70
CA ALA A 169 -13.95 -17.12 -7.50
C ALA A 169 -13.61 -17.68 -8.89
N LEU A 170 -14.42 -18.59 -9.39
CA LEU A 170 -14.43 -19.04 -10.77
C LEU A 170 -15.61 -18.40 -11.50
N GLN A 171 -15.33 -17.65 -12.55
CA GLN A 171 -16.35 -17.02 -13.37
C GLN A 171 -16.75 -17.91 -14.54
N LEU A 172 -18.01 -17.76 -14.98
CA LEU A 172 -18.53 -18.42 -16.15
C LEU A 172 -17.73 -18.02 -17.39
N GLN A 173 -17.15 -19.00 -18.08
CA GLN A 173 -16.52 -18.77 -19.37
C GLN A 173 -17.57 -18.75 -20.48
N GLU A 174 -17.91 -17.57 -20.96
CA GLU A 174 -18.74 -17.43 -22.16
C GLU A 174 -17.95 -17.91 -23.38
N ARG A 175 -18.56 -18.82 -24.17
CA ARG A 175 -18.02 -19.14 -25.49
C ARG A 175 -18.25 -17.93 -26.39
N VAL A 176 -17.21 -17.19 -26.68
CA VAL A 176 -17.21 -16.29 -27.83
C VAL A 176 -17.38 -17.17 -29.07
N ARG A 177 -18.55 -17.05 -29.74
CA ARG A 177 -18.81 -17.67 -31.04
C ARG A 177 -18.11 -16.91 -32.15
#